data_699661c993e0a014cdb3dcba0e929dc6
#
_entry.id   699661c993e0a014cdb3dcba0e929dc6
#
_cell.length_a   1.000
_cell.length_b   1.000
_cell.length_c   1.000
_cell.angle_alpha   90.00
_cell.angle_beta   90.00
_cell.angle_gamma   90.00
#
_symmetry.space_group_name_H-M   'P 1'
#
loop_
_entity.id
_entity.type
_entity.pdbx_description
1 polymer ?
#
loop_
_entity_poly.entity_id
_entity_poly.type
_entity_poly.pdbx_seq_one_letter_code
_entity_poly.pdbx_strand_id
1 'polypeptide(L)'
;VTARAAARRRSPDSPDGDGLPGTVAGNGAAGFFGDGGPAPDGQLAFPADVAVGGGAVFVADHANHRIRRIDGTGTLATIAGDGLRGFAGDGADAVRARLGFPSALVVAPDGALFVADEMNHRIRRIDPSGAIGTVAGDGSRGAGEGDGDGGPADRARLDAPCAVAVDAAGRLYVGEAGIPRVRRIDGDGVIRTVVTASGRSGGSGAADAGEAFLPAGLAVDAAGRLYIADPEGRRVLLLGSDGVLRVLAGPPDGGADGTAVDWGAPCAVAVDGEGVLYVADQTGHRVWRLADGAARVVAGQPDPAARETTASGDPADAAVHTELAYPCGLAVDPAGRLLVADNFHHRIAAVPLTTAHSEGTEPERDEKPTPDVEPERERQPEPEPARLLVRQEVGLEIRRGQSELLHVRVSSTDPWAPGRVEHHFTAPTGFVFDGRVTCAYYRADRTVIPGGNPTGTVGDGGRSLVVTDEPRLNTAGHPAAALVYTLGIRALDDAEPGRYTDGRAVIAGRPEVRLRASVLGDDED
;
A
#
# COMPACT_ATOMS: atom_id res chain seq x y z
N VAL A 1 0.12 -21.72 42.85
CA VAL A 1 -0.13 -20.29 43.06
C VAL A 1 0.05 -19.61 41.73
N THR A 2 -1.05 -19.42 41.02
CA THR A 2 -1.14 -18.84 39.68
C THR A 2 -1.24 -17.33 39.76
N ALA A 3 -0.24 -16.61 39.30
CA ALA A 3 -0.31 -15.17 39.07
C ALA A 3 -0.95 -14.92 37.69
N ARG A 4 -2.21 -14.46 37.68
CA ARG A 4 -2.87 -13.87 36.51
C ARG A 4 -2.27 -12.49 36.24
N ALA A 5 -1.59 -12.33 35.11
CA ALA A 5 -1.27 -11.02 34.58
C ALA A 5 -2.57 -10.34 34.14
N ALA A 6 -2.93 -9.25 34.80
CA ALA A 6 -4.07 -8.42 34.43
C ALA A 6 -3.70 -7.62 33.19
N ALA A 7 -4.34 -7.94 32.05
CA ALA A 7 -4.33 -7.09 30.88
C ALA A 7 -5.00 -5.76 31.24
N ARG A 8 -4.24 -4.67 31.21
CA ARG A 8 -4.78 -3.31 31.34
C ARG A 8 -5.64 -3.03 30.12
N ARG A 9 -6.97 -2.95 30.31
CA ARG A 9 -7.90 -2.40 29.34
C ARG A 9 -7.54 -0.93 29.12
N ARG A 10 -7.09 -0.56 27.92
CA ARG A 10 -7.00 0.84 27.50
C ARG A 10 -8.41 1.33 27.22
N SER A 11 -8.78 2.48 27.75
CA SER A 11 -10.03 3.18 27.44
C SER A 11 -9.96 3.76 26.03
N PRO A 12 -11.05 3.75 25.23
CA PRO A 12 -11.07 4.32 23.88
C PRO A 12 -10.95 5.86 23.81
N ASP A 13 -11.00 6.55 24.94
CA ASP A 13 -11.05 8.02 25.04
C ASP A 13 -9.77 8.64 25.60
N SER A 14 -8.63 7.99 25.55
CA SER A 14 -7.36 8.69 25.85
C SER A 14 -6.95 9.46 24.60
N PRO A 15 -6.97 10.80 24.59
CA PRO A 15 -6.25 11.55 23.58
C PRO A 15 -4.78 11.17 23.74
N ASP A 16 -4.19 10.60 22.68
CA ASP A 16 -2.76 10.30 22.62
C ASP A 16 -2.00 11.60 22.82
N GLY A 17 -1.50 11.81 24.05
CA GLY A 17 -0.87 13.06 24.50
C GLY A 17 0.51 13.31 23.90
N ASP A 18 0.94 12.55 22.90
CA ASP A 18 2.32 12.58 22.39
C ASP A 18 2.42 13.01 20.92
N GLY A 19 1.30 13.37 20.24
CA GLY A 19 1.35 13.88 18.85
C GLY A 19 1.89 12.89 17.81
N LEU A 20 2.19 11.64 18.19
CA LEU A 20 2.62 10.60 17.28
C LEU A 20 1.41 10.04 16.51
N PRO A 21 1.53 9.77 15.21
CA PRO A 21 0.46 9.17 14.43
C PRO A 21 0.05 7.82 15.03
N GLY A 22 -1.22 7.71 15.41
CA GLY A 22 -1.79 6.47 15.93
C GLY A 22 -1.94 5.41 14.84
N THR A 23 -1.85 4.13 15.20
CA THR A 23 -2.25 3.03 14.31
C THR A 23 -3.75 2.83 14.39
N VAL A 24 -4.45 2.97 13.26
CA VAL A 24 -5.90 2.75 13.14
C VAL A 24 -6.21 1.26 12.92
N ALA A 25 -5.41 0.58 12.12
CA ALA A 25 -5.54 -0.85 11.86
C ALA A 25 -4.21 -1.46 11.46
N GLY A 26 -4.02 -2.75 11.75
CA GLY A 26 -2.82 -3.49 11.42
C GLY A 26 -1.77 -3.44 12.53
N ASN A 27 -1.22 -4.61 12.90
CA ASN A 27 -0.22 -4.75 13.96
C ASN A 27 1.23 -4.78 13.45
N GLY A 28 1.43 -4.41 12.18
CA GLY A 28 2.75 -4.40 11.53
C GLY A 28 3.19 -5.75 10.94
N ALA A 29 2.44 -6.81 11.18
CA ALA A 29 2.72 -8.12 10.59
C ALA A 29 1.83 -8.35 9.36
N ALA A 30 2.45 -8.76 8.23
CA ALA A 30 1.70 -9.19 7.06
C ALA A 30 0.87 -10.46 7.36
N GLY A 31 -0.38 -10.46 6.98
CA GLY A 31 -1.25 -11.62 7.15
C GLY A 31 -2.72 -11.26 7.20
N PHE A 32 -3.52 -12.26 7.51
CA PHE A 32 -4.97 -12.15 7.68
C PHE A 32 -5.38 -12.67 9.05
N PHE A 33 -5.73 -11.74 9.94
CA PHE A 33 -6.19 -12.04 11.31
C PHE A 33 -7.00 -10.86 11.87
N GLY A 34 -7.79 -11.12 12.91
CA GLY A 34 -8.37 -10.08 13.78
C GLY A 34 -9.78 -9.66 13.46
N ASP A 35 -10.50 -10.34 12.55
CA ASP A 35 -11.95 -10.08 12.35
C ASP A 35 -12.74 -10.27 13.65
N GLY A 36 -13.60 -9.30 13.97
CA GLY A 36 -14.38 -9.25 15.22
C GLY A 36 -13.61 -8.70 16.43
N GLY A 37 -12.33 -8.33 16.25
CA GLY A 37 -11.48 -7.75 17.31
C GLY A 37 -11.06 -6.30 17.03
N PRO A 38 -10.23 -5.71 17.94
CA PRO A 38 -9.72 -4.37 17.76
C PRO A 38 -8.85 -4.27 16.49
N ALA A 39 -9.09 -3.26 15.67
CA ALA A 39 -8.41 -3.12 14.38
C ALA A 39 -6.88 -2.97 14.49
N PRO A 40 -6.30 -2.28 15.50
CA PRO A 40 -4.84 -2.22 15.67
C PRO A 40 -4.18 -3.57 15.98
N ASP A 41 -4.93 -4.54 16.52
CA ASP A 41 -4.43 -5.89 16.83
C ASP A 41 -4.54 -6.83 15.62
N GLY A 42 -5.26 -6.41 14.57
CA GLY A 42 -5.47 -7.17 13.36
C GLY A 42 -4.24 -7.26 12.48
N GLN A 43 -4.28 -8.12 11.47
CA GLN A 43 -3.26 -8.19 10.43
C GLN A 43 -3.83 -7.74 9.10
N LEU A 44 -3.03 -6.98 8.36
CA LEU A 44 -3.24 -6.57 6.98
C LEU A 44 -2.06 -7.06 6.14
N ALA A 45 -2.25 -7.24 4.84
CA ALA A 45 -1.16 -7.60 3.95
C ALA A 45 -1.07 -6.59 2.79
N PHE A 46 -0.07 -5.73 2.85
CA PHE A 46 0.18 -4.69 1.85
C PHE A 46 -1.10 -3.86 1.56
N PRO A 47 -1.66 -3.16 2.57
CA PRO A 47 -2.82 -2.33 2.34
C PRO A 47 -2.51 -1.29 1.24
N ALA A 48 -3.28 -1.33 0.14
CA ALA A 48 -3.02 -0.48 -1.02
C ALA A 48 -3.74 0.86 -0.91
N ASP A 49 -4.93 0.87 -0.30
CA ASP A 49 -5.73 2.08 -0.22
C ASP A 49 -6.62 2.09 1.03
N VAL A 50 -7.09 3.29 1.37
CA VAL A 50 -7.98 3.55 2.50
C VAL A 50 -9.05 4.55 2.09
N ALA A 51 -10.30 4.31 2.48
CA ALA A 51 -11.41 5.24 2.25
C ALA A 51 -12.24 5.42 3.53
N VAL A 52 -12.92 6.55 3.64
CA VAL A 52 -13.75 6.89 4.80
C VAL A 52 -15.16 7.23 4.34
N GLY A 53 -16.15 6.69 5.03
CA GLY A 53 -17.56 7.01 4.75
C GLY A 53 -18.50 6.28 5.68
N GLY A 54 -19.69 6.83 5.90
CA GLY A 54 -20.72 6.21 6.76
C GLY A 54 -20.26 5.95 8.20
N GLY A 55 -19.29 6.72 8.73
CA GLY A 55 -18.73 6.53 10.06
C GLY A 55 -17.78 5.31 10.18
N ALA A 56 -17.30 4.79 9.07
CA ALA A 56 -16.36 3.67 9.03
C ALA A 56 -15.13 3.98 8.16
N VAL A 57 -14.05 3.25 8.40
CA VAL A 57 -12.85 3.23 7.56
C VAL A 57 -12.83 1.91 6.78
N PHE A 58 -12.54 1.99 5.49
CA PHE A 58 -12.43 0.85 4.60
C PHE A 58 -10.99 0.72 4.10
N VAL A 59 -10.50 -0.50 3.98
CA VAL A 59 -9.11 -0.79 3.60
C VAL A 59 -9.09 -1.81 2.46
N ALA A 60 -8.38 -1.50 1.40
CA ALA A 60 -8.00 -2.48 0.39
C ALA A 60 -6.87 -3.34 0.94
N ASP A 61 -7.20 -4.50 1.48
CA ASP A 61 -6.24 -5.47 2.03
C ASP A 61 -5.70 -6.33 0.87
N HIS A 62 -4.85 -5.68 0.05
CA HIS A 62 -4.49 -6.01 -1.31
C HIS A 62 -4.02 -7.46 -1.49
N ALA A 63 -2.99 -7.87 -0.74
CA ALA A 63 -2.45 -9.22 -0.87
C ALA A 63 -3.29 -10.30 -0.16
N ASN A 64 -4.29 -9.89 0.62
CA ASN A 64 -5.30 -10.80 1.19
C ASN A 64 -6.54 -10.93 0.29
N HIS A 65 -6.60 -10.24 -0.85
CA HIS A 65 -7.75 -10.24 -1.77
C HIS A 65 -9.07 -9.92 -1.07
N ARG A 66 -9.05 -8.95 -0.14
CA ARG A 66 -10.18 -8.60 0.72
C ARG A 66 -10.36 -7.09 0.85
N ILE A 67 -11.59 -6.71 1.18
CA ILE A 67 -11.87 -5.38 1.71
C ILE A 67 -12.20 -5.53 3.18
N ARG A 68 -11.47 -4.76 4.00
CA ARG A 68 -11.66 -4.74 5.45
C ARG A 68 -12.38 -3.45 5.85
N ARG A 69 -13.18 -3.50 6.89
CA ARG A 69 -13.90 -2.36 7.47
C ARG A 69 -13.55 -2.23 8.94
N ILE A 70 -13.25 -1.01 9.36
CA ILE A 70 -13.15 -0.63 10.77
C ILE A 70 -14.40 0.20 11.08
N ASP A 71 -15.23 -0.26 11.99
CA ASP A 71 -16.43 0.47 12.38
C ASP A 71 -16.15 1.55 13.43
N GLY A 72 -17.19 2.33 13.78
CA GLY A 72 -17.09 3.42 14.77
C GLY A 72 -16.70 2.96 16.18
N THR A 73 -16.70 1.64 16.47
CA THR A 73 -16.20 1.06 17.73
C THR A 73 -14.73 0.64 17.65
N GLY A 74 -14.09 0.78 16.48
CA GLY A 74 -12.72 0.32 16.22
C GLY A 74 -12.61 -1.18 15.94
N THR A 75 -13.73 -1.87 15.63
CA THR A 75 -13.74 -3.29 15.33
C THR A 75 -13.42 -3.55 13.86
N LEU A 76 -12.45 -4.43 13.58
CA LEU A 76 -12.08 -4.87 12.24
C LEU A 76 -13.00 -6.01 11.75
N ALA A 77 -13.43 -5.95 10.51
CA ALA A 77 -14.20 -7.01 9.87
C ALA A 77 -13.92 -7.08 8.36
N THR A 78 -13.97 -8.27 7.79
CA THR A 78 -14.00 -8.47 6.32
C THR A 78 -15.42 -8.19 5.82
N ILE A 79 -15.53 -7.34 4.79
CA ILE A 79 -16.82 -7.02 4.16
C ILE A 79 -16.90 -7.49 2.70
N ALA A 80 -15.77 -7.82 2.07
CA ALA A 80 -15.75 -8.43 0.75
C ALA A 80 -14.48 -9.26 0.56
N GLY A 81 -14.58 -10.29 -0.28
CA GLY A 81 -13.50 -11.21 -0.61
C GLY A 81 -13.40 -12.41 0.30
N ASP A 82 -13.39 -13.62 -0.29
CA ASP A 82 -13.17 -14.89 0.44
C ASP A 82 -11.68 -15.14 0.73
N GLY A 83 -10.80 -14.36 0.14
CA GLY A 83 -9.34 -14.44 0.26
C GLY A 83 -8.67 -15.24 -0.83
N LEU A 84 -9.43 -15.79 -1.75
CA LEU A 84 -8.88 -16.41 -2.95
C LEU A 84 -8.80 -15.39 -4.08
N ARG A 85 -7.68 -15.39 -4.78
CA ARG A 85 -7.52 -14.57 -5.97
C ARG A 85 -8.43 -15.07 -7.09
N GLY A 86 -9.16 -14.17 -7.75
CA GLY A 86 -10.00 -14.52 -8.89
C GLY A 86 -11.23 -13.63 -8.98
N PHE A 87 -12.17 -14.02 -9.83
CA PHE A 87 -13.42 -13.31 -10.07
C PHE A 87 -14.61 -14.22 -9.83
N ALA A 88 -15.45 -13.88 -8.85
CA ALA A 88 -16.72 -14.56 -8.59
C ALA A 88 -17.66 -13.66 -7.74
N GLY A 89 -18.92 -14.05 -7.64
CA GLY A 89 -19.83 -13.55 -6.61
C GLY A 89 -20.70 -12.36 -7.00
N ASP A 90 -20.75 -11.95 -8.28
CA ASP A 90 -21.66 -10.88 -8.72
C ASP A 90 -23.12 -11.24 -8.42
N GLY A 91 -23.86 -10.27 -7.85
CA GLY A 91 -25.24 -10.42 -7.44
C GLY A 91 -25.44 -11.15 -6.10
N ALA A 92 -24.36 -11.54 -5.41
CA ALA A 92 -24.37 -12.26 -4.15
C ALA A 92 -23.71 -11.45 -3.01
N ASP A 93 -23.57 -12.09 -1.85
CA ASP A 93 -22.91 -11.53 -0.66
C ASP A 93 -21.42 -11.28 -0.93
N ALA A 94 -20.96 -10.04 -0.73
CA ALA A 94 -19.61 -9.60 -1.02
C ALA A 94 -18.52 -10.37 -0.26
N VAL A 95 -18.81 -10.87 0.95
CA VAL A 95 -17.83 -11.65 1.73
C VAL A 95 -17.49 -13.00 1.10
N ARG A 96 -18.34 -13.49 0.18
CA ARG A 96 -18.13 -14.72 -0.58
C ARG A 96 -17.61 -14.49 -1.99
N ALA A 97 -17.45 -13.23 -2.38
CA ALA A 97 -16.92 -12.89 -3.68
C ALA A 97 -15.41 -13.17 -3.76
N ARG A 98 -14.89 -13.37 -4.96
CA ARG A 98 -13.45 -13.37 -5.22
C ARG A 98 -13.01 -12.04 -5.80
N LEU A 99 -11.92 -11.52 -5.27
CA LEU A 99 -11.26 -10.31 -5.73
C LEU A 99 -9.83 -10.62 -6.17
N GLY A 100 -9.33 -9.86 -7.14
CA GLY A 100 -7.98 -10.01 -7.67
C GLY A 100 -7.10 -8.80 -7.36
N PHE A 101 -6.45 -8.73 -6.19
CA PHE A 101 -5.62 -7.62 -5.79
C PHE A 101 -6.38 -6.28 -5.80
N PRO A 102 -7.35 -6.06 -4.90
CA PRO A 102 -8.05 -4.78 -4.80
C PRO A 102 -7.04 -3.66 -4.52
N SER A 103 -6.94 -2.68 -5.42
CA SER A 103 -5.89 -1.66 -5.40
C SER A 103 -6.36 -0.29 -4.95
N ALA A 104 -7.62 0.04 -5.20
CA ALA A 104 -8.19 1.33 -4.80
C ALA A 104 -9.65 1.21 -4.40
N LEU A 105 -10.10 2.12 -3.52
CA LEU A 105 -11.50 2.19 -3.09
C LEU A 105 -11.97 3.64 -2.91
N VAL A 106 -13.28 3.83 -3.09
CA VAL A 106 -13.95 5.08 -2.75
C VAL A 106 -15.37 4.82 -2.27
N VAL A 107 -15.80 5.56 -1.25
CA VAL A 107 -17.19 5.54 -0.75
C VAL A 107 -17.99 6.58 -1.51
N ALA A 108 -19.08 6.15 -2.12
CA ALA A 108 -20.00 7.03 -2.84
C ALA A 108 -20.97 7.75 -1.89
N PRO A 109 -21.63 8.84 -2.35
CA PRO A 109 -22.61 9.58 -1.54
C PRO A 109 -23.81 8.74 -1.07
N ASP A 110 -24.15 7.67 -1.79
CA ASP A 110 -25.20 6.72 -1.42
C ASP A 110 -24.74 5.65 -0.39
N GLY A 111 -23.48 5.71 0.02
CA GLY A 111 -22.85 4.77 0.96
C GLY A 111 -22.33 3.48 0.33
N ALA A 112 -22.44 3.32 -0.98
CA ALA A 112 -21.82 2.19 -1.68
C ALA A 112 -20.31 2.36 -1.77
N LEU A 113 -19.58 1.25 -1.79
CA LEU A 113 -18.14 1.23 -1.95
C LEU A 113 -17.81 0.75 -3.38
N PHE A 114 -17.05 1.56 -4.12
CA PHE A 114 -16.45 1.15 -5.38
C PHE A 114 -15.03 0.65 -5.14
N VAL A 115 -14.67 -0.43 -5.81
CA VAL A 115 -13.39 -1.14 -5.65
C VAL A 115 -12.77 -1.35 -7.02
N ALA A 116 -11.53 -0.91 -7.21
CA ALA A 116 -10.72 -1.32 -8.35
C ALA A 116 -10.22 -2.75 -8.12
N ASP A 117 -10.83 -3.70 -8.82
CA ASP A 117 -10.51 -5.12 -8.80
C ASP A 117 -9.48 -5.40 -9.93
N GLU A 118 -8.23 -4.97 -9.66
CA GLU A 118 -7.19 -4.68 -10.63
C GLU A 118 -6.90 -5.83 -11.58
N MET A 119 -6.59 -7.01 -11.05
CA MET A 119 -6.24 -8.18 -11.85
C MET A 119 -7.44 -8.85 -12.53
N ASN A 120 -8.66 -8.48 -12.12
CA ASN A 120 -9.88 -8.90 -12.77
C ASN A 120 -10.36 -7.89 -13.84
N HIS A 121 -9.61 -6.80 -14.06
CA HIS A 121 -9.93 -5.77 -15.04
C HIS A 121 -11.35 -5.22 -14.89
N ARG A 122 -11.79 -4.98 -13.63
CA ARG A 122 -13.16 -4.57 -13.29
C ARG A 122 -13.19 -3.51 -12.21
N ILE A 123 -14.26 -2.75 -12.20
CA ILE A 123 -14.69 -1.99 -11.02
C ILE A 123 -15.88 -2.69 -10.41
N ARG A 124 -15.75 -3.05 -9.14
CA ARG A 124 -16.81 -3.69 -8.37
C ARG A 124 -17.50 -2.66 -7.48
N ARG A 125 -18.80 -2.80 -7.29
CA ARG A 125 -19.60 -2.01 -6.36
C ARG A 125 -20.13 -2.92 -5.26
N ILE A 126 -19.91 -2.53 -4.02
CA ILE A 126 -20.46 -3.18 -2.84
C ILE A 126 -21.54 -2.27 -2.28
N ASP A 127 -22.77 -2.77 -2.25
CA ASP A 127 -23.91 -2.04 -1.71
C ASP A 127 -23.84 -1.94 -0.18
N PRO A 128 -24.50 -0.94 0.44
CA PRO A 128 -24.66 -0.89 1.89
C PRO A 128 -25.36 -2.14 2.48
N SER A 129 -26.10 -2.88 1.67
CA SER A 129 -26.70 -4.17 2.04
C SER A 129 -25.71 -5.34 2.06
N GLY A 130 -24.48 -5.15 1.54
CA GLY A 130 -23.45 -6.18 1.46
C GLY A 130 -23.45 -6.98 0.15
N ALA A 131 -24.32 -6.67 -0.82
CA ALA A 131 -24.26 -7.29 -2.14
C ALA A 131 -23.14 -6.67 -3.00
N ILE A 132 -22.49 -7.50 -3.82
CA ILE A 132 -21.45 -7.05 -4.75
C ILE A 132 -21.87 -7.25 -6.21
N GLY A 133 -21.44 -6.36 -7.09
CA GLY A 133 -21.64 -6.47 -8.54
C GLY A 133 -20.59 -5.73 -9.33
N THR A 134 -20.43 -6.08 -10.60
CA THR A 134 -19.57 -5.38 -11.56
C THR A 134 -20.30 -4.15 -12.11
N VAL A 135 -19.65 -2.98 -12.10
CA VAL A 135 -20.19 -1.73 -12.68
C VAL A 135 -19.40 -1.27 -13.89
N ALA A 136 -18.16 -1.72 -14.05
CA ALA A 136 -17.36 -1.46 -15.25
C ALA A 136 -16.36 -2.59 -15.48
N GLY A 137 -16.05 -2.82 -16.74
CA GLY A 137 -15.13 -3.87 -17.16
C GLY A 137 -15.84 -5.19 -17.46
N ASP A 138 -15.61 -5.76 -18.64
CA ASP A 138 -16.10 -7.11 -19.03
C ASP A 138 -15.17 -8.22 -18.50
N GLY A 139 -14.02 -7.84 -17.91
CA GLY A 139 -12.97 -8.72 -17.42
C GLY A 139 -11.91 -9.08 -18.45
N SER A 140 -12.08 -8.69 -19.69
CA SER A 140 -11.03 -8.80 -20.69
C SER A 140 -10.08 -7.61 -20.54
N ARG A 141 -8.78 -7.89 -20.69
CA ARG A 141 -7.77 -6.85 -20.72
C ARG A 141 -8.01 -5.88 -21.86
N GLY A 142 -7.95 -4.58 -21.59
CA GLY A 142 -8.02 -3.55 -22.61
C GLY A 142 -6.91 -3.70 -23.64
N ALA A 143 -7.20 -3.31 -24.88
CA ALA A 143 -6.27 -3.39 -26.00
C ALA A 143 -6.03 -2.03 -26.67
N GLY A 144 -6.67 -0.95 -26.17
CA GLY A 144 -6.57 0.41 -26.71
C GLY A 144 -7.83 0.88 -27.42
N GLU A 145 -7.73 1.20 -28.71
CA GLU A 145 -8.89 1.68 -29.49
C GLU A 145 -10.04 0.67 -29.48
N GLY A 146 -11.26 1.16 -29.25
CA GLY A 146 -12.46 0.31 -29.25
C GLY A 146 -12.77 -0.39 -27.93
N ASP A 147 -12.11 0.01 -26.81
CA ASP A 147 -12.35 -0.55 -25.48
C ASP A 147 -13.70 -0.12 -24.86
N GLY A 148 -14.67 0.28 -25.68
CA GLY A 148 -16.05 0.53 -25.28
C GLY A 148 -16.36 1.97 -24.87
N ASP A 149 -15.53 2.97 -25.22
CA ASP A 149 -15.84 4.38 -25.02
C ASP A 149 -17.12 4.80 -25.73
N GLY A 150 -17.99 5.52 -25.01
CA GLY A 150 -19.31 5.94 -25.47
C GLY A 150 -20.39 4.86 -25.33
N GLY A 151 -20.05 3.69 -24.82
CA GLY A 151 -20.95 2.56 -24.55
C GLY A 151 -21.15 2.28 -23.06
N PRO A 152 -21.88 1.20 -22.74
CA PRO A 152 -22.10 0.75 -21.36
C PRO A 152 -20.78 0.37 -20.67
N ALA A 153 -20.57 0.86 -19.44
CA ALA A 153 -19.32 0.66 -18.71
C ALA A 153 -19.05 -0.81 -18.36
N ASP A 154 -20.10 -1.58 -18.06
CA ASP A 154 -20.03 -3.02 -17.75
C ASP A 154 -19.60 -3.90 -18.95
N ARG A 155 -19.65 -3.34 -20.17
CA ARG A 155 -19.22 -3.98 -21.42
C ARG A 155 -17.90 -3.42 -21.96
N ALA A 156 -17.39 -2.38 -21.33
CA ALA A 156 -16.10 -1.82 -21.70
C ALA A 156 -14.96 -2.74 -21.26
N ARG A 157 -13.81 -2.66 -21.92
CA ARG A 157 -12.57 -3.30 -21.45
C ARG A 157 -11.77 -2.32 -20.64
N LEU A 158 -11.35 -2.73 -19.46
CA LEU A 158 -10.41 -2.00 -18.63
C LEU A 158 -9.05 -2.69 -18.67
N ASP A 159 -7.96 -1.96 -18.45
CA ASP A 159 -6.64 -2.57 -18.31
C ASP A 159 -5.97 -2.16 -17.00
N ALA A 160 -5.97 -3.10 -16.04
CA ALA A 160 -5.43 -2.91 -14.69
C ALA A 160 -5.94 -1.60 -14.05
N PRO A 161 -7.25 -1.48 -13.71
CA PRO A 161 -7.77 -0.32 -13.01
C PRO A 161 -7.09 -0.21 -11.64
N CYS A 162 -6.42 0.92 -11.40
CA CYS A 162 -5.55 1.10 -10.23
C CYS A 162 -5.97 2.26 -9.34
N ALA A 163 -6.89 3.12 -9.79
CA ALA A 163 -7.38 4.26 -9.03
C ALA A 163 -8.86 4.50 -9.29
N VAL A 164 -9.59 4.95 -8.26
CA VAL A 164 -11.01 5.33 -8.36
C VAL A 164 -11.30 6.58 -7.57
N ALA A 165 -12.18 7.43 -8.10
CA ALA A 165 -12.74 8.57 -7.38
C ALA A 165 -14.20 8.78 -7.78
N VAL A 166 -15.01 9.35 -6.90
CA VAL A 166 -16.41 9.65 -7.17
C VAL A 166 -16.69 11.13 -6.83
N ASP A 167 -17.42 11.82 -7.67
CA ASP A 167 -17.83 13.18 -7.37
C ASP A 167 -19.20 13.26 -6.67
N ALA A 168 -19.58 14.46 -6.26
CA ALA A 168 -20.85 14.71 -5.58
C ALA A 168 -22.10 14.36 -6.43
N ALA A 169 -21.95 14.29 -7.76
CA ALA A 169 -23.01 13.88 -8.69
C ALA A 169 -23.07 12.36 -8.89
N GLY A 170 -22.17 11.60 -8.26
CA GLY A 170 -22.06 10.15 -8.39
C GLY A 170 -21.36 9.69 -9.66
N ARG A 171 -20.67 10.60 -10.40
CA ARG A 171 -19.86 10.20 -11.54
C ARG A 171 -18.57 9.55 -11.04
N LEU A 172 -18.26 8.37 -11.59
CA LEU A 172 -17.10 7.59 -11.19
C LEU A 172 -15.95 7.83 -12.17
N TYR A 173 -14.77 8.11 -11.63
CA TYR A 173 -13.53 8.23 -12.38
C TYR A 173 -12.66 7.00 -12.10
N VAL A 174 -12.04 6.44 -13.15
CA VAL A 174 -11.24 5.23 -13.11
C VAL A 174 -9.89 5.50 -13.77
N GLY A 175 -8.81 5.32 -13.02
CA GLY A 175 -7.44 5.32 -13.55
C GLY A 175 -7.05 3.90 -13.97
N GLU A 176 -6.51 3.76 -15.16
CA GLU A 176 -6.02 2.49 -15.72
C GLU A 176 -4.50 2.55 -15.89
N ALA A 177 -3.78 1.55 -15.35
CA ALA A 177 -2.32 1.46 -15.42
C ALA A 177 -1.81 0.73 -16.67
N GLY A 178 -2.50 -0.29 -17.13
CA GLY A 178 -2.07 -1.08 -18.28
C GLY A 178 -2.15 -0.32 -19.60
N ILE A 179 -3.16 0.54 -19.74
CA ILE A 179 -3.26 1.57 -20.79
C ILE A 179 -3.43 2.90 -20.07
N PRO A 180 -2.36 3.69 -19.87
CA PRO A 180 -2.43 4.88 -19.04
C PRO A 180 -3.48 5.89 -19.53
N ARG A 181 -4.60 5.94 -18.82
CA ARG A 181 -5.72 6.85 -19.10
C ARG A 181 -6.62 6.98 -17.88
N VAL A 182 -7.39 8.06 -17.84
CA VAL A 182 -8.50 8.20 -16.89
C VAL A 182 -9.81 8.16 -17.65
N ARG A 183 -10.72 7.32 -17.20
CA ARG A 183 -12.08 7.21 -17.76
C ARG A 183 -13.10 7.68 -16.73
N ARG A 184 -14.21 8.24 -17.24
CA ARG A 184 -15.34 8.65 -16.43
C ARG A 184 -16.58 7.85 -16.80
N ILE A 185 -17.31 7.41 -15.80
CA ILE A 185 -18.60 6.75 -15.95
C ILE A 185 -19.66 7.74 -15.44
N ASP A 186 -20.55 8.11 -16.33
CA ASP A 186 -21.64 9.03 -16.01
C ASP A 186 -22.83 8.29 -15.36
N GLY A 187 -23.81 9.04 -14.83
CA GLY A 187 -24.98 8.47 -14.15
C GLY A 187 -25.89 7.59 -15.04
N ASP A 188 -25.76 7.68 -16.36
CA ASP A 188 -26.41 6.82 -17.34
C ASP A 188 -25.65 5.49 -17.59
N GLY A 189 -24.54 5.27 -16.90
CA GLY A 189 -23.69 4.09 -17.04
C GLY A 189 -22.78 4.11 -18.28
N VAL A 190 -22.68 5.24 -18.98
CA VAL A 190 -21.80 5.35 -20.16
C VAL A 190 -20.39 5.75 -19.73
N ILE A 191 -19.40 5.00 -20.25
CA ILE A 191 -17.99 5.26 -19.97
C ILE A 191 -17.33 6.07 -21.09
N ARG A 192 -16.44 7.01 -20.74
CA ARG A 192 -15.66 7.85 -21.68
C ARG A 192 -14.27 8.14 -21.14
N THR A 193 -13.27 8.15 -22.00
CA THR A 193 -11.92 8.60 -21.66
C THR A 193 -11.92 10.13 -21.52
N VAL A 194 -11.37 10.64 -20.39
CA VAL A 194 -11.29 12.07 -20.10
C VAL A 194 -9.84 12.58 -20.06
N VAL A 195 -8.87 11.71 -19.76
CA VAL A 195 -7.42 12.00 -19.84
C VAL A 195 -6.72 10.80 -20.47
N THR A 196 -5.75 11.04 -21.33
CA THR A 196 -4.96 10.00 -21.99
C THR A 196 -3.50 10.45 -22.13
N ALA A 197 -2.59 9.50 -22.29
CA ALA A 197 -1.20 9.79 -22.68
C ALA A 197 -1.12 10.24 -24.14
N SER A 198 -0.13 11.07 -24.46
CA SER A 198 0.12 11.54 -25.83
C SER A 198 0.23 10.40 -26.84
N GLY A 199 -0.33 10.64 -28.05
CA GLY A 199 -0.30 9.67 -29.14
C GLY A 199 -1.26 8.49 -28.98
N ARG A 200 -2.11 8.47 -27.94
CA ARG A 200 -3.20 7.51 -27.77
C ARG A 200 -4.54 8.17 -28.10
N SER A 201 -5.40 7.48 -28.82
CA SER A 201 -6.75 7.99 -29.07
C SER A 201 -7.59 7.86 -27.80
N GLY A 202 -7.77 8.96 -27.12
CA GLY A 202 -8.90 9.15 -26.23
C GLY A 202 -10.02 9.76 -27.04
N GLY A 203 -11.23 9.22 -27.08
CA GLY A 203 -12.33 9.77 -27.87
C GLY A 203 -12.37 11.32 -27.98
N SER A 204 -13.21 11.91 -28.80
CA SER A 204 -13.23 13.37 -29.02
C SER A 204 -13.42 14.12 -27.68
N GLY A 205 -12.40 14.85 -27.23
CA GLY A 205 -12.44 15.71 -26.04
C GLY A 205 -11.65 15.21 -24.82
N ALA A 206 -10.88 14.12 -24.90
CA ALA A 206 -9.95 13.74 -23.85
C ALA A 206 -8.76 14.72 -23.77
N ALA A 207 -8.35 15.07 -22.54
CA ALA A 207 -7.17 15.89 -22.30
C ALA A 207 -5.89 15.06 -22.44
N ASP A 208 -4.85 15.67 -23.01
CA ASP A 208 -3.54 15.04 -23.22
C ASP A 208 -2.63 15.28 -22.01
N ALA A 209 -2.19 14.19 -21.38
CA ALA A 209 -1.28 14.23 -20.23
C ALA A 209 0.21 14.10 -20.61
N GLY A 210 0.55 13.99 -21.90
CA GLY A 210 1.93 13.74 -22.34
C GLY A 210 2.31 12.26 -22.36
N GLU A 211 3.53 11.96 -22.81
CA GLU A 211 4.00 10.57 -23.01
C GLU A 211 4.20 9.83 -21.66
N ALA A 212 4.86 10.48 -20.70
CA ALA A 212 5.06 9.95 -19.36
C ALA A 212 3.81 10.26 -18.51
N PHE A 213 2.93 9.28 -18.38
CA PHE A 213 1.67 9.41 -17.63
C PHE A 213 1.24 8.06 -17.03
N LEU A 214 0.96 8.06 -15.74
CA LEU A 214 0.36 6.93 -15.02
C LEU A 214 -0.61 7.47 -13.96
N PRO A 215 -1.93 7.28 -14.11
CA PRO A 215 -2.91 7.75 -13.13
C PRO A 215 -2.98 6.83 -11.92
N ALA A 216 -1.99 6.92 -11.03
CA ALA A 216 -1.86 6.01 -9.88
C ALA A 216 -2.81 6.35 -8.72
N GLY A 217 -3.25 7.60 -8.60
CA GLY A 217 -4.19 8.05 -7.57
C GLY A 217 -5.11 9.15 -8.09
N LEU A 218 -6.36 9.12 -7.68
CA LEU A 218 -7.41 10.06 -8.09
C LEU A 218 -8.14 10.64 -6.88
N ALA A 219 -8.47 11.93 -6.93
CA ALA A 219 -9.39 12.57 -6.00
C ALA A 219 -10.23 13.62 -6.73
N VAL A 220 -11.48 13.81 -6.28
CA VAL A 220 -12.36 14.86 -6.82
C VAL A 220 -12.80 15.76 -5.68
N ASP A 221 -12.70 17.08 -5.87
CA ASP A 221 -13.16 18.04 -4.87
C ASP A 221 -14.65 18.41 -5.05
N ALA A 222 -15.16 19.20 -4.11
CA ALA A 222 -16.55 19.66 -4.14
C ALA A 222 -16.91 20.53 -5.37
N ALA A 223 -15.91 21.12 -6.05
CA ALA A 223 -16.10 21.87 -7.29
C ALA A 223 -16.06 20.97 -8.55
N GLY A 224 -15.88 19.66 -8.38
CA GLY A 224 -15.81 18.68 -9.47
C GLY A 224 -14.48 18.72 -10.23
N ARG A 225 -13.42 19.27 -9.64
CA ARG A 225 -12.07 19.25 -10.18
C ARG A 225 -11.41 17.91 -9.86
N LEU A 226 -10.79 17.28 -10.86
CA LEU A 226 -10.12 15.98 -10.70
C LEU A 226 -8.61 16.18 -10.52
N TYR A 227 -8.08 15.69 -9.43
CA TYR A 227 -6.66 15.63 -9.12
C TYR A 227 -6.13 14.25 -9.46
N ILE A 228 -4.95 14.18 -10.09
CA ILE A 228 -4.34 12.94 -10.58
C ILE A 228 -2.90 12.88 -10.10
N ALA A 229 -2.56 11.89 -9.31
CA ALA A 229 -1.17 11.56 -9.00
C ALA A 229 -0.54 10.81 -10.18
N ASP A 230 0.53 11.38 -10.73
CA ASP A 230 1.25 10.85 -11.89
C ASP A 230 2.73 10.57 -11.52
N PRO A 231 3.03 9.35 -11.03
CA PRO A 231 4.40 8.99 -10.65
C PRO A 231 5.38 8.93 -11.84
N GLU A 232 4.92 8.59 -13.02
CA GLU A 232 5.75 8.57 -14.24
C GLU A 232 6.21 9.97 -14.63
N GLY A 233 5.29 10.95 -14.59
CA GLY A 233 5.59 12.36 -14.81
C GLY A 233 6.14 13.06 -13.56
N ARG A 234 6.24 12.40 -12.41
CA ARG A 234 6.65 12.97 -11.11
C ARG A 234 5.87 14.24 -10.76
N ARG A 235 4.55 14.22 -10.95
CA ARG A 235 3.70 15.43 -10.85
C ARG A 235 2.31 15.10 -10.35
N VAL A 236 1.60 16.13 -9.93
CA VAL A 236 0.16 16.09 -9.74
C VAL A 236 -0.50 16.94 -10.82
N LEU A 237 -1.45 16.35 -11.51
CA LEU A 237 -2.24 17.00 -12.55
C LEU A 237 -3.62 17.41 -12.00
N LEU A 238 -4.18 18.48 -12.56
CA LEU A 238 -5.51 18.98 -12.27
C LEU A 238 -6.32 19.09 -13.56
N LEU A 239 -7.36 18.29 -13.70
CA LEU A 239 -8.38 18.48 -14.73
C LEU A 239 -9.47 19.38 -14.16
N GLY A 240 -9.53 20.60 -14.69
CA GLY A 240 -10.54 21.59 -14.30
C GLY A 240 -11.93 21.23 -14.81
N SER A 241 -12.96 21.88 -14.26
CA SER A 241 -14.34 21.76 -14.76
C SER A 241 -14.51 22.31 -16.19
N ASP A 242 -13.54 23.11 -16.66
CA ASP A 242 -13.40 23.60 -18.04
C ASP A 242 -12.85 22.55 -19.01
N GLY A 243 -12.50 21.36 -18.51
CA GLY A 243 -11.88 20.28 -19.30
C GLY A 243 -10.40 20.50 -19.60
N VAL A 244 -9.77 21.53 -19.03
CA VAL A 244 -8.34 21.82 -19.24
C VAL A 244 -7.50 21.11 -18.20
N LEU A 245 -6.52 20.34 -18.67
CA LEU A 245 -5.53 19.66 -17.84
C LEU A 245 -4.34 20.61 -17.57
N ARG A 246 -3.95 20.73 -16.31
CA ARG A 246 -2.84 21.59 -15.86
C ARG A 246 -1.93 20.80 -14.94
N VAL A 247 -0.63 21.13 -14.92
CA VAL A 247 0.28 20.66 -13.87
C VAL A 247 0.06 21.52 -12.63
N LEU A 248 -0.43 20.91 -11.56
CA LEU A 248 -0.68 21.60 -10.29
C LEU A 248 0.59 21.71 -9.45
N ALA A 249 1.39 20.65 -9.43
CA ALA A 249 2.64 20.59 -8.72
C ALA A 249 3.58 19.55 -9.35
N GLY A 250 4.89 19.81 -9.32
CA GLY A 250 5.89 18.93 -9.92
C GLY A 250 7.29 19.49 -9.83
N PRO A 251 8.29 18.83 -10.46
CA PRO A 251 9.67 19.30 -10.41
C PRO A 251 9.83 20.67 -11.05
N PRO A 252 10.77 21.51 -10.58
CA PRO A 252 10.93 22.91 -11.01
C PRO A 252 11.25 23.07 -12.50
N ASP A 253 11.83 22.05 -13.14
CA ASP A 253 12.20 21.99 -14.56
C ASP A 253 11.06 21.52 -15.47
N GLY A 254 9.93 21.11 -14.89
CA GLY A 254 8.77 20.57 -15.60
C GLY A 254 7.87 21.60 -16.31
N GLY A 255 8.27 22.87 -16.39
CA GLY A 255 7.51 23.93 -17.09
C GLY A 255 6.15 24.26 -16.48
N ALA A 256 5.96 24.00 -15.20
CA ALA A 256 4.69 24.16 -14.52
C ALA A 256 4.50 25.58 -13.99
N ASP A 257 3.33 26.16 -14.26
CA ASP A 257 2.82 27.32 -13.50
C ASP A 257 2.42 26.93 -12.05
N GLY A 258 2.70 25.68 -11.64
CA GLY A 258 2.30 25.07 -10.38
C GLY A 258 3.37 25.13 -9.30
N THR A 259 3.03 24.59 -8.13
CA THR A 259 3.94 24.51 -6.97
C THR A 259 5.14 23.61 -7.29
N ALA A 260 6.36 24.15 -7.14
CA ALA A 260 7.60 23.37 -7.33
C ALA A 260 7.78 22.38 -6.16
N VAL A 261 7.82 21.10 -6.47
CA VAL A 261 8.06 20.02 -5.49
C VAL A 261 8.90 18.93 -6.15
N ASP A 262 9.97 18.55 -5.49
CA ASP A 262 10.79 17.40 -5.92
C ASP A 262 10.35 16.14 -5.17
N TRP A 263 9.33 15.48 -5.69
CA TRP A 263 8.90 14.17 -5.20
C TRP A 263 9.56 13.02 -5.96
N GLY A 264 9.61 11.87 -5.26
CA GLY A 264 10.09 10.63 -5.87
C GLY A 264 9.03 10.01 -6.79
N ALA A 265 7.88 9.62 -6.23
CA ALA A 265 6.76 9.01 -6.94
C ALA A 265 5.42 9.34 -6.26
N PRO A 266 4.75 10.43 -6.64
CA PRO A 266 3.42 10.75 -6.14
C PRO A 266 2.45 9.67 -6.62
N CYS A 267 1.84 8.92 -5.69
CA CYS A 267 1.02 7.74 -6.03
C CYS A 267 -0.43 7.82 -5.54
N ALA A 268 -0.70 8.65 -4.54
CA ALA A 268 -2.06 8.87 -4.05
C ALA A 268 -2.29 10.34 -3.76
N VAL A 269 -3.54 10.77 -3.90
CA VAL A 269 -4.01 12.10 -3.58
C VAL A 269 -5.30 12.03 -2.77
N ALA A 270 -5.45 12.94 -1.80
CA ALA A 270 -6.69 13.19 -1.10
C ALA A 270 -6.94 14.69 -0.98
N VAL A 271 -8.19 15.10 -1.03
CA VAL A 271 -8.58 16.48 -0.85
C VAL A 271 -9.56 16.59 0.31
N ASP A 272 -9.34 17.53 1.21
CA ASP A 272 -10.26 17.77 2.33
C ASP A 272 -11.41 18.71 1.95
N GLY A 273 -12.33 18.95 2.91
CA GLY A 273 -13.48 19.81 2.72
C GLY A 273 -13.14 21.31 2.49
N GLU A 274 -11.93 21.73 2.82
CA GLU A 274 -11.41 23.09 2.61
C GLU A 274 -10.66 23.22 1.28
N GLY A 275 -10.47 22.11 0.54
CA GLY A 275 -9.77 22.07 -0.74
C GLY A 275 -8.24 21.95 -0.61
N VAL A 276 -7.75 21.62 0.57
CA VAL A 276 -6.33 21.31 0.79
C VAL A 276 -6.02 19.92 0.21
N LEU A 277 -4.95 19.84 -0.56
CA LEU A 277 -4.53 18.60 -1.19
C LEU A 277 -3.42 17.92 -0.39
N TYR A 278 -3.55 16.62 -0.20
CA TYR A 278 -2.54 15.74 0.38
C TYR A 278 -2.04 14.78 -0.68
N VAL A 279 -0.73 14.54 -0.72
CA VAL A 279 -0.07 13.71 -1.75
C VAL A 279 0.85 12.72 -1.08
N ALA A 280 0.64 11.44 -1.30
CA ALA A 280 1.58 10.41 -0.88
C ALA A 280 2.74 10.33 -1.88
N ASP A 281 3.94 10.58 -1.41
CA ASP A 281 5.19 10.35 -2.13
C ASP A 281 5.73 8.97 -1.73
N GLN A 282 5.41 8.00 -2.54
CA GLN A 282 5.64 6.60 -2.23
C GLN A 282 7.13 6.28 -2.03
N THR A 283 8.00 6.73 -2.93
CA THR A 283 9.45 6.48 -2.85
C THR A 283 10.16 7.46 -1.92
N GLY A 284 9.55 8.63 -1.67
CA GLY A 284 10.00 9.57 -0.65
C GLY A 284 9.60 9.17 0.78
N HIS A 285 8.77 8.11 0.95
CA HIS A 285 8.30 7.65 2.27
C HIS A 285 7.64 8.73 3.11
N ARG A 286 6.89 9.64 2.47
CA ARG A 286 6.31 10.82 3.13
C ARG A 286 4.99 11.22 2.51
N VAL A 287 4.27 12.06 3.22
CA VAL A 287 3.05 12.70 2.72
C VAL A 287 3.22 14.21 2.75
N TRP A 288 2.84 14.83 1.65
CA TRP A 288 2.88 16.28 1.47
C TRP A 288 1.48 16.88 1.61
N ARG A 289 1.44 18.10 2.12
CA ARG A 289 0.28 19.00 2.09
C ARG A 289 0.56 20.13 1.12
N LEU A 290 -0.36 20.35 0.20
CA LEU A 290 -0.34 21.46 -0.75
C LEU A 290 -1.50 22.41 -0.47
N ALA A 291 -1.17 23.64 -0.13
CA ALA A 291 -2.16 24.72 0.07
C ALA A 291 -1.50 26.06 -0.24
N ASP A 292 -2.27 27.02 -0.73
CA ASP A 292 -1.85 28.42 -0.94
C ASP A 292 -0.56 28.55 -1.78
N GLY A 293 -0.36 27.64 -2.73
CA GLY A 293 0.83 27.62 -3.59
C GLY A 293 2.11 27.12 -2.90
N ALA A 294 2.01 26.58 -1.69
CA ALA A 294 3.11 26.01 -0.93
C ALA A 294 2.95 24.49 -0.73
N ALA A 295 4.07 23.77 -0.63
CA ALA A 295 4.11 22.37 -0.30
C ALA A 295 4.94 22.15 0.97
N ARG A 296 4.43 21.35 1.89
CA ARG A 296 5.16 20.93 3.10
C ARG A 296 4.91 19.45 3.41
N VAL A 297 5.90 18.80 4.00
CA VAL A 297 5.74 17.43 4.51
C VAL A 297 4.90 17.48 5.79
N VAL A 298 3.91 16.59 5.89
CA VAL A 298 3.01 16.46 7.07
C VAL A 298 3.12 15.09 7.74
N ALA A 299 3.73 14.10 7.07
CA ALA A 299 4.04 12.80 7.66
C ALA A 299 5.22 12.17 6.91
N GLY A 300 5.96 11.28 7.57
CA GLY A 300 7.19 10.69 7.05
C GLY A 300 8.42 11.52 7.41
N GLN A 301 9.61 10.95 7.25
CA GLN A 301 10.84 11.65 7.62
C GLN A 301 11.14 12.80 6.66
N PRO A 302 11.44 14.00 7.15
CA PRO A 302 11.96 15.08 6.34
C PRO A 302 13.34 14.68 5.77
N ASP A 303 13.72 15.32 4.66
CA ASP A 303 15.07 15.18 4.11
C ASP A 303 16.11 15.42 5.23
N PRO A 304 17.13 14.54 5.38
CA PRO A 304 18.19 14.73 6.36
C PRO A 304 18.89 16.10 6.29
N ALA A 305 18.92 16.71 5.12
CA ALA A 305 19.46 18.07 4.92
C ALA A 305 18.56 19.18 5.50
N ALA A 306 17.26 18.92 5.71
CA ALA A 306 16.31 19.88 6.28
C ALA A 306 16.21 19.83 7.81
N ARG A 307 16.91 18.92 8.49
CA ARG A 307 16.84 18.71 9.95
C ARG A 307 17.41 19.86 10.80
N GLU A 308 18.12 20.79 10.20
CA GLU A 308 18.81 21.85 10.98
C GLU A 308 17.93 23.08 11.31
N THR A 309 16.65 23.13 10.89
CA THR A 309 15.88 24.39 11.03
C THR A 309 14.55 24.31 11.78
N THR A 310 14.09 23.16 12.27
CA THR A 310 12.76 23.07 12.90
C THR A 310 12.72 22.19 14.16
N ALA A 311 13.33 22.67 15.23
CA ALA A 311 13.06 22.16 16.59
C ALA A 311 12.09 23.14 17.28
N SER A 312 10.83 23.22 16.84
CA SER A 312 9.85 24.17 17.41
C SER A 312 8.94 23.59 18.49
N GLY A 313 8.99 22.28 18.77
CA GLY A 313 8.14 21.64 19.80
C GLY A 313 6.63 21.64 19.46
N ASP A 314 6.26 21.94 18.22
CA ASP A 314 4.89 21.90 17.73
C ASP A 314 4.47 20.42 17.51
N PRO A 315 3.24 19.99 17.94
CA PRO A 315 2.68 18.68 17.59
C PRO A 315 2.68 18.37 16.11
N ALA A 316 2.64 19.39 15.24
CA ALA A 316 2.82 19.26 13.79
C ALA A 316 4.21 18.72 13.42
N ASP A 317 5.25 19.04 14.21
CA ASP A 317 6.61 18.52 14.01
C ASP A 317 6.73 17.04 14.42
N ALA A 318 5.93 16.56 15.38
CA ALA A 318 5.94 15.15 15.80
C ALA A 318 5.38 14.22 14.70
N ALA A 319 4.39 14.66 13.92
CA ALA A 319 3.84 13.91 12.80
C ALA A 319 4.85 13.75 11.64
N VAL A 320 5.74 14.73 11.48
CA VAL A 320 6.83 14.70 10.48
C VAL A 320 7.89 13.64 10.82
N HIS A 321 7.97 13.22 12.09
CA HIS A 321 8.90 12.16 12.52
C HIS A 321 8.32 10.75 12.44
N THR A 322 7.09 10.58 11.94
CA THR A 322 6.51 9.25 11.74
C THR A 322 7.22 8.51 10.64
N GLU A 323 7.72 7.36 10.97
CA GLU A 323 8.29 6.47 9.98
C GLU A 323 7.16 5.86 9.13
N LEU A 324 7.13 6.19 7.84
CA LEU A 324 6.27 5.57 6.83
C LEU A 324 7.10 4.71 5.89
N ALA A 325 6.50 3.62 5.39
CA ALA A 325 7.14 2.75 4.41
C ALA A 325 6.21 2.52 3.22
N TYR A 326 6.51 3.21 2.11
CA TYR A 326 5.73 3.14 0.87
C TYR A 326 4.25 3.52 1.09
N PRO A 327 3.93 4.75 1.50
CA PRO A 327 2.54 5.19 1.59
C PRO A 327 1.87 5.12 0.22
N CYS A 328 0.71 4.46 0.13
CA CYS A 328 0.04 4.18 -1.14
C CYS A 328 -1.34 4.82 -1.26
N GLY A 329 -2.14 4.85 -0.19
CA GLY A 329 -3.51 5.35 -0.18
C GLY A 329 -3.70 6.41 0.90
N LEU A 330 -4.56 7.38 0.64
CA LEU A 330 -4.84 8.51 1.53
C LEU A 330 -6.35 8.77 1.65
N ALA A 331 -6.81 9.07 2.86
CA ALA A 331 -8.15 9.63 3.08
C ALA A 331 -8.13 10.63 4.23
N VAL A 332 -8.94 11.68 4.14
CA VAL A 332 -9.18 12.58 5.27
C VAL A 332 -10.46 12.17 5.97
N ASP A 333 -10.39 11.96 7.27
CA ASP A 333 -11.57 11.56 8.06
C ASP A 333 -12.33 12.79 8.61
N PRO A 334 -13.61 12.61 9.03
CA PRO A 334 -14.39 13.71 9.60
C PRO A 334 -13.84 14.30 10.91
N ALA A 335 -12.91 13.62 11.57
CA ALA A 335 -12.21 14.13 12.75
C ALA A 335 -11.01 15.02 12.40
N GLY A 336 -10.76 15.28 11.11
CA GLY A 336 -9.63 16.08 10.64
C GLY A 336 -8.30 15.33 10.76
N ARG A 337 -8.30 14.00 10.63
CA ARG A 337 -7.07 13.19 10.55
C ARG A 337 -6.85 12.73 9.13
N LEU A 338 -5.60 12.70 8.71
CA LEU A 338 -5.20 12.06 7.48
C LEU A 338 -4.89 10.57 7.75
N LEU A 339 -5.64 9.68 7.13
CA LEU A 339 -5.39 8.26 7.15
C LEU A 339 -4.45 7.89 6.00
N VAL A 340 -3.43 7.08 6.31
CA VAL A 340 -2.38 6.68 5.37
C VAL A 340 -2.31 5.16 5.31
N ALA A 341 -2.47 4.58 4.13
CA ALA A 341 -2.13 3.18 3.90
C ALA A 341 -0.59 3.03 3.88
N ASP A 342 -0.02 2.69 5.02
CA ASP A 342 1.41 2.49 5.25
C ASP A 342 1.78 1.06 4.83
N ASN A 343 1.91 0.89 3.50
CA ASN A 343 1.85 -0.39 2.79
C ASN A 343 2.83 -1.43 3.31
N PHE A 344 4.12 -1.08 3.43
CA PHE A 344 5.15 -2.02 3.87
C PHE A 344 5.22 -2.18 5.41
N HIS A 345 4.58 -1.30 6.16
CA HIS A 345 4.35 -1.52 7.60
C HIS A 345 3.04 -2.27 7.87
N HIS A 346 2.30 -2.67 6.83
CA HIS A 346 1.07 -3.48 6.96
C HIS A 346 0.06 -2.87 7.92
N ARG A 347 -0.12 -1.54 7.87
CA ARG A 347 -1.01 -0.81 8.77
C ARG A 347 -1.70 0.36 8.08
N ILE A 348 -2.75 0.86 8.72
CA ILE A 348 -3.30 2.18 8.45
C ILE A 348 -2.87 3.10 9.58
N ALA A 349 -2.11 4.13 9.24
CA ALA A 349 -1.67 5.16 10.18
C ALA A 349 -2.63 6.37 10.12
N ALA A 350 -2.82 7.06 11.25
CA ALA A 350 -3.55 8.33 11.32
C ALA A 350 -2.60 9.46 11.71
N VAL A 351 -2.62 10.51 10.92
CA VAL A 351 -1.84 11.74 11.12
C VAL A 351 -2.80 12.87 11.49
N PRO A 352 -2.68 13.51 12.65
CA PRO A 352 -3.47 14.67 13.01
C PRO A 352 -3.22 15.83 12.02
N LEU A 353 -4.28 16.42 11.49
CA LEU A 353 -4.19 17.64 10.70
C LEU A 353 -4.47 18.81 11.64
N THR A 354 -3.43 19.52 12.08
CA THR A 354 -3.61 20.73 12.88
C THR A 354 -4.23 21.81 12.00
N THR A 355 -5.44 22.25 12.34
CA THR A 355 -6.02 23.49 11.80
C THR A 355 -5.18 24.65 12.29
N ALA A 356 -4.48 25.34 11.40
CA ALA A 356 -3.83 26.58 11.74
C ALA A 356 -4.91 27.65 12.03
N HIS A 357 -5.24 27.85 13.32
CA HIS A 357 -5.76 29.12 13.87
C HIS A 357 -5.87 29.02 15.39
N SER A 358 -4.86 29.48 16.08
CA SER A 358 -5.00 30.31 17.29
C SER A 358 -3.63 30.98 17.52
N GLU A 359 -3.55 32.25 17.17
CA GLU A 359 -2.55 33.13 17.74
C GLU A 359 -2.82 33.19 19.25
N GLY A 360 -2.05 32.49 20.04
CA GLY A 360 -2.06 32.49 21.50
C GLY A 360 -0.71 32.98 21.98
N THR A 361 -0.71 34.17 22.54
CA THR A 361 0.38 34.85 23.26
C THR A 361 1.22 33.90 24.08
N GLU A 362 2.54 33.94 23.85
CA GLU A 362 3.57 33.31 24.67
C GLU A 362 3.54 33.85 26.12
N PRO A 363 3.74 33.00 27.13
CA PRO A 363 4.22 33.44 28.42
C PRO A 363 5.75 33.33 28.48
N GLU A 364 6.39 34.45 28.81
CA GLU A 364 7.81 34.53 29.14
C GLU A 364 8.22 33.47 30.16
N ARG A 365 9.26 32.71 29.87
CA ARG A 365 9.93 31.82 30.85
C ARG A 365 11.27 32.39 31.26
N ASP A 366 11.36 32.66 32.55
CA ASP A 366 12.60 32.99 33.26
C ASP A 366 13.65 31.87 33.14
N GLU A 367 14.81 32.23 32.64
CA GLU A 367 16.02 31.40 32.64
C GLU A 367 16.63 31.27 34.03
N LYS A 368 16.89 30.04 34.48
CA LYS A 368 17.84 29.72 35.54
C LYS A 368 18.97 28.86 34.99
N PRO A 369 20.22 29.19 35.28
CA PRO A 369 21.35 28.42 34.76
C PRO A 369 21.59 27.14 35.58
N THR A 370 21.87 26.05 34.87
CA THR A 370 22.31 24.76 35.43
C THR A 370 23.84 24.67 35.49
N PRO A 371 24.42 24.02 36.49
CA PRO A 371 25.88 23.90 36.64
C PRO A 371 26.44 22.74 35.78
N ASP A 372 27.67 22.94 35.34
CA ASP A 372 28.50 22.01 34.58
C ASP A 372 28.73 20.68 35.32
N VAL A 373 28.47 19.58 34.64
CA VAL A 373 28.90 18.23 35.03
C VAL A 373 29.71 17.63 33.86
N GLU A 374 30.98 17.34 34.16
CA GLU A 374 31.87 16.63 33.22
C GLU A 374 31.33 15.21 32.91
N PRO A 375 31.40 14.71 31.63
CA PRO A 375 30.94 13.39 31.33
C PRO A 375 32.01 12.33 31.63
N GLU A 376 31.66 11.35 32.47
CA GLU A 376 32.39 10.10 32.61
C GLU A 376 32.33 9.31 31.27
N ARG A 377 33.48 8.81 30.82
CA ARG A 377 33.59 7.97 29.65
C ARG A 377 32.99 6.60 29.91
N GLU A 378 31.75 6.38 29.46
CA GLU A 378 31.15 5.06 29.39
C GLU A 378 31.84 4.21 28.33
N ARG A 379 32.15 2.96 28.67
CA ARG A 379 32.57 1.93 27.73
C ARG A 379 31.42 1.64 26.78
N GLN A 380 31.66 1.76 25.47
CA GLN A 380 30.69 1.36 24.46
C GLN A 380 30.39 -0.14 24.62
N PRO A 381 29.11 -0.55 24.69
CA PRO A 381 28.74 -1.96 24.66
C PRO A 381 29.12 -2.56 23.29
N GLU A 382 29.50 -3.83 23.30
CA GLU A 382 29.73 -4.57 22.05
C GLU A 382 28.45 -4.49 21.18
N PRO A 383 28.58 -4.33 19.84
CA PRO A 383 27.41 -4.20 18.96
C PRO A 383 26.58 -5.48 19.03
N GLU A 384 25.31 -5.35 19.37
CA GLU A 384 24.36 -6.45 19.29
C GLU A 384 24.34 -7.03 17.85
N PRO A 385 24.21 -8.33 17.67
CA PRO A 385 24.18 -8.93 16.35
C PRO A 385 22.95 -8.42 15.56
N ALA A 386 23.18 -8.03 14.30
CA ALA A 386 22.15 -7.47 13.41
C ALA A 386 20.83 -8.24 13.49
N ARG A 387 19.73 -7.52 13.71
CA ARG A 387 18.39 -8.13 13.79
C ARG A 387 17.86 -8.40 12.38
N LEU A 388 17.87 -9.67 11.96
CA LEU A 388 17.25 -10.08 10.70
C LEU A 388 15.76 -10.37 10.90
N LEU A 389 14.93 -9.78 10.05
CA LEU A 389 13.53 -10.13 9.89
C LEU A 389 13.38 -10.96 8.61
N VAL A 390 12.96 -12.23 8.76
CA VAL A 390 12.73 -13.15 7.66
C VAL A 390 11.24 -13.47 7.59
N ARG A 391 10.65 -13.41 6.38
CA ARG A 391 9.24 -13.76 6.17
C ARG A 391 8.96 -14.23 4.76
N GLN A 392 7.96 -15.08 4.61
CA GLN A 392 7.35 -15.35 3.31
C GLN A 392 6.47 -14.15 2.92
N GLU A 393 6.61 -13.63 1.69
CA GLU A 393 5.91 -12.41 1.28
C GLU A 393 4.41 -12.62 1.07
N VAL A 394 4.01 -13.75 0.47
CA VAL A 394 2.60 -14.07 0.17
C VAL A 394 2.34 -15.55 0.43
N GLY A 395 1.12 -15.88 0.87
CA GLY A 395 0.64 -17.26 0.88
C GLY A 395 0.55 -17.80 -0.55
N LEU A 396 0.99 -19.04 -0.75
CA LEU A 396 1.07 -19.64 -2.06
C LEU A 396 -0.12 -20.59 -2.26
N GLU A 397 -0.82 -20.48 -3.39
CA GLU A 397 -1.92 -21.34 -3.79
C GLU A 397 -1.60 -21.95 -5.15
N ILE A 398 -1.45 -23.27 -5.20
CA ILE A 398 -0.99 -23.98 -6.40
C ILE A 398 -1.91 -25.15 -6.68
N ARG A 399 -2.29 -25.34 -7.94
CA ARG A 399 -2.99 -26.55 -8.38
C ARG A 399 -2.01 -27.73 -8.46
N ARG A 400 -2.51 -28.95 -8.32
CA ARG A 400 -1.72 -30.18 -8.45
C ARG A 400 -0.87 -30.18 -9.72
N GLY A 401 0.35 -30.59 -9.62
CA GLY A 401 1.31 -30.66 -10.73
C GLY A 401 1.82 -29.32 -11.25
N GLN A 402 1.26 -28.20 -10.82
CA GLN A 402 1.70 -26.86 -11.25
C GLN A 402 2.85 -26.33 -10.39
N SER A 403 3.60 -25.42 -10.98
CA SER A 403 4.74 -24.74 -10.34
C SER A 403 4.47 -23.25 -10.20
N GLU A 404 4.88 -22.68 -9.08
CA GLU A 404 4.80 -21.24 -8.78
C GLU A 404 6.09 -20.74 -8.13
N LEU A 405 6.17 -19.46 -7.85
CA LEU A 405 7.32 -18.82 -7.23
C LEU A 405 7.02 -18.45 -5.78
N LEU A 406 7.81 -19.01 -4.86
CA LEU A 406 7.78 -18.71 -3.44
C LEU A 406 8.78 -17.58 -3.14
N HIS A 407 8.31 -16.48 -2.57
CA HIS A 407 9.14 -15.34 -2.22
C HIS A 407 9.42 -15.30 -0.72
N VAL A 408 10.70 -15.31 -0.36
CA VAL A 408 11.17 -15.19 1.02
C VAL A 408 12.00 -13.93 1.17
N ARG A 409 11.47 -12.97 1.92
CA ARG A 409 12.09 -11.67 2.16
C ARG A 409 12.94 -11.70 3.42
N VAL A 410 14.14 -11.16 3.31
CA VAL A 410 15.09 -10.92 4.41
C VAL A 410 15.35 -9.43 4.49
N SER A 411 15.11 -8.81 5.63
CA SER A 411 15.41 -7.41 5.90
C SER A 411 16.18 -7.26 7.20
N SER A 412 16.91 -6.17 7.34
CA SER A 412 17.68 -5.85 8.54
C SER A 412 17.63 -4.35 8.79
N THR A 413 17.53 -3.95 10.06
CA THR A 413 17.67 -2.55 10.48
C THR A 413 19.13 -2.12 10.53
N ASP A 414 20.04 -3.08 10.65
CA ASP A 414 21.48 -2.86 10.77
C ASP A 414 22.23 -3.44 9.56
N PRO A 415 23.42 -2.92 9.23
CA PRO A 415 24.24 -3.49 8.18
C PRO A 415 24.50 -4.99 8.43
N TRP A 416 24.21 -5.82 7.42
CA TRP A 416 24.41 -7.26 7.48
C TRP A 416 25.12 -7.76 6.21
N ALA A 417 26.34 -8.20 6.38
CA ALA A 417 27.18 -8.76 5.32
C ALA A 417 28.01 -9.91 5.88
N PRO A 418 27.41 -11.10 6.06
CA PRO A 418 28.04 -12.22 6.75
C PRO A 418 29.13 -12.92 5.94
N GLY A 419 29.37 -12.51 4.70
CA GLY A 419 30.16 -13.26 3.72
C GLY A 419 29.33 -14.39 3.11
N ARG A 420 30.00 -15.46 2.71
CA ARG A 420 29.33 -16.63 2.11
C ARG A 420 28.57 -17.43 3.18
N VAL A 421 27.28 -17.62 2.98
CA VAL A 421 26.38 -18.33 3.91
C VAL A 421 25.49 -19.33 3.18
N GLU A 422 24.94 -20.26 3.92
CA GLU A 422 23.93 -21.19 3.45
C GLU A 422 22.57 -20.87 4.09
N HIS A 423 21.54 -20.94 3.26
CA HIS A 423 20.15 -20.82 3.66
C HIS A 423 19.44 -22.13 3.38
N HIS A 424 18.74 -22.65 4.35
CA HIS A 424 18.08 -23.94 4.27
C HIS A 424 16.57 -23.75 4.20
N PHE A 425 15.96 -24.33 3.16
CA PHE A 425 14.51 -24.30 2.95
C PHE A 425 13.97 -25.73 2.94
N THR A 426 12.84 -25.94 3.60
CA THR A 426 12.08 -27.20 3.56
C THR A 426 10.70 -26.87 2.99
N ALA A 427 10.31 -27.57 1.94
CA ALA A 427 8.99 -27.39 1.33
C ALA A 427 7.89 -27.87 2.27
N PRO A 428 6.71 -27.23 2.29
CA PRO A 428 5.54 -27.77 2.97
C PRO A 428 5.17 -29.17 2.46
N THR A 429 4.46 -29.95 3.27
CA THR A 429 3.93 -31.25 2.83
C THR A 429 3.10 -31.09 1.54
N GLY A 430 3.24 -31.99 0.60
CA GLY A 430 2.58 -31.91 -0.72
C GLY A 430 3.28 -31.03 -1.75
N PHE A 431 4.45 -30.46 -1.42
CA PHE A 431 5.22 -29.60 -2.32
C PHE A 431 6.69 -30.03 -2.42
N VAL A 432 7.30 -29.69 -3.55
CA VAL A 432 8.74 -29.87 -3.80
C VAL A 432 9.33 -28.64 -4.46
N PHE A 433 10.60 -28.36 -4.20
CA PHE A 433 11.36 -27.34 -4.94
C PHE A 433 11.79 -27.89 -6.30
N ASP A 434 11.73 -27.05 -7.33
CA ASP A 434 12.14 -27.41 -8.69
C ASP A 434 13.57 -26.98 -9.03
N GLY A 435 14.28 -26.41 -8.07
CA GLY A 435 15.68 -25.99 -8.21
C GLY A 435 15.86 -24.57 -8.74
N ARG A 436 14.82 -23.90 -9.21
CA ARG A 436 14.91 -22.49 -9.59
C ARG A 436 15.15 -21.65 -8.36
N VAL A 437 16.21 -20.86 -8.35
CA VAL A 437 16.50 -19.88 -7.30
C VAL A 437 17.08 -18.63 -7.91
N THR A 438 16.53 -17.49 -7.52
CA THR A 438 17.09 -16.18 -7.81
C THR A 438 17.04 -15.34 -6.56
N CYS A 439 17.84 -14.28 -6.50
CA CYS A 439 17.67 -13.26 -5.48
C CYS A 439 17.71 -11.88 -6.09
N ALA A 440 17.06 -10.95 -5.44
CA ALA A 440 17.05 -9.55 -5.83
C ALA A 440 17.19 -8.68 -4.58
N TYR A 441 18.00 -7.62 -4.70
CA TYR A 441 18.10 -6.60 -3.69
C TYR A 441 17.10 -5.49 -3.98
N TYR A 442 16.27 -5.18 -2.98
CA TYR A 442 15.34 -4.07 -3.01
C TYR A 442 15.94 -2.91 -2.23
N ARG A 443 16.29 -1.83 -2.90
CA ARG A 443 16.69 -0.58 -2.27
C ARG A 443 15.49 0.15 -1.69
N ALA A 444 15.76 1.10 -0.83
CA ALA A 444 14.72 1.98 -0.28
C ALA A 444 13.99 2.77 -1.38
N ASP A 445 14.67 3.08 -2.49
CA ASP A 445 14.14 3.77 -3.67
C ASP A 445 13.38 2.85 -4.65
N ARG A 446 13.05 1.61 -4.26
CA ARG A 446 12.45 0.56 -5.09
C ARG A 446 13.29 0.08 -6.27
N THR A 447 14.48 0.59 -6.49
CA THR A 447 15.35 0.01 -7.49
C THR A 447 15.59 -1.44 -7.12
N VAL A 448 15.21 -2.33 -8.01
CA VAL A 448 15.50 -3.76 -7.90
C VAL A 448 16.84 -3.98 -8.59
N ILE A 449 17.82 -4.41 -7.83
CA ILE A 449 19.12 -4.79 -8.37
C ILE A 449 19.15 -6.31 -8.36
N PRO A 450 19.52 -6.96 -9.47
CA PRO A 450 19.78 -8.38 -9.44
C PRO A 450 20.75 -8.68 -8.29
N GLY A 451 20.38 -9.59 -7.41
CA GLY A 451 21.26 -10.13 -6.39
C GLY A 451 22.44 -10.87 -7.04
N GLY A 452 23.37 -11.33 -6.25
CA GLY A 452 24.38 -12.29 -6.73
C GLY A 452 23.71 -13.49 -7.42
N ASN A 453 24.48 -14.36 -8.01
CA ASN A 453 23.95 -15.62 -8.52
C ASN A 453 23.91 -16.66 -7.37
N PRO A 454 22.82 -16.73 -6.57
CA PRO A 454 22.70 -17.77 -5.56
C PRO A 454 22.68 -19.13 -6.25
N THR A 455 23.36 -20.08 -5.68
CA THR A 455 23.33 -21.47 -6.16
C THR A 455 22.40 -22.28 -5.28
N GLY A 456 21.40 -22.93 -5.89
CA GLY A 456 20.47 -23.82 -5.19
C GLY A 456 20.83 -25.29 -5.40
N THR A 457 20.88 -26.07 -4.32
CA THR A 457 21.01 -27.53 -4.37
C THR A 457 19.77 -28.16 -3.77
N VAL A 458 19.05 -28.91 -4.60
CA VAL A 458 17.82 -29.61 -4.21
C VAL A 458 18.20 -31.00 -3.64
N GLY A 459 17.66 -31.34 -2.49
CA GLY A 459 17.84 -32.63 -1.80
C GLY A 459 16.49 -33.26 -1.42
N ASP A 460 16.55 -34.43 -0.83
CA ASP A 460 15.43 -35.18 -0.25
C ASP A 460 14.22 -35.33 -1.20
N GLY A 461 14.51 -35.69 -2.45
CA GLY A 461 13.45 -35.82 -3.47
C GLY A 461 12.71 -34.52 -3.80
N GLY A 462 13.36 -33.38 -3.60
CA GLY A 462 12.78 -32.06 -3.82
C GLY A 462 12.25 -31.36 -2.55
N ARG A 463 12.23 -32.04 -1.42
CA ARG A 463 11.70 -31.52 -0.16
C ARG A 463 12.63 -30.49 0.49
N SER A 464 13.93 -30.55 0.24
CA SER A 464 14.90 -29.58 0.75
C SER A 464 15.57 -28.79 -0.37
N LEU A 465 15.91 -27.54 -0.09
CA LEU A 465 16.70 -26.67 -0.97
C LEU A 465 17.72 -25.93 -0.10
N VAL A 466 18.99 -26.08 -0.42
CA VAL A 466 20.07 -25.31 0.19
C VAL A 466 20.52 -24.25 -0.82
N VAL A 467 20.44 -22.99 -0.42
CA VAL A 467 20.87 -21.85 -1.22
C VAL A 467 22.14 -21.27 -0.62
N THR A 468 23.20 -21.23 -1.42
CA THR A 468 24.48 -20.59 -1.03
C THR A 468 24.54 -19.20 -1.67
N ASP A 469 24.81 -18.18 -0.86
CA ASP A 469 24.84 -16.76 -1.27
C ASP A 469 25.84 -15.95 -0.43
N GLU A 470 26.14 -14.72 -0.87
CA GLU A 470 26.92 -13.70 -0.14
C GLU A 470 26.07 -12.42 0.04
N PRO A 471 25.06 -12.46 0.89
CA PRO A 471 24.11 -11.35 1.00
C PRO A 471 24.71 -10.12 1.68
N ARG A 472 24.26 -8.91 1.21
CA ARG A 472 24.65 -7.62 1.77
C ARG A 472 23.42 -6.72 1.90
N LEU A 473 23.08 -6.34 3.13
CA LEU A 473 21.96 -5.45 3.45
C LEU A 473 22.47 -4.22 4.18
N ASN A 474 21.99 -3.04 3.80
CA ASN A 474 22.31 -1.75 4.45
C ASN A 474 23.82 -1.48 4.64
N THR A 475 24.66 -1.93 3.71
CA THR A 475 26.11 -1.71 3.76
C THR A 475 26.54 -0.55 2.88
N ALA A 476 27.65 0.08 3.24
CA ALA A 476 28.28 1.12 2.40
C ALA A 476 28.58 0.55 0.99
N GLY A 477 28.12 1.24 -0.03
CA GLY A 477 28.26 0.80 -1.42
C GLY A 477 27.18 -0.21 -1.90
N HIS A 478 26.32 -0.70 -1.00
CA HIS A 478 25.18 -1.57 -1.34
C HIS A 478 24.01 -1.36 -0.38
N PRO A 479 23.35 -0.18 -0.36
CA PRO A 479 22.31 0.16 0.61
C PRO A 479 20.98 -0.53 0.26
N ALA A 480 20.92 -1.85 0.36
CA ALA A 480 19.69 -2.60 0.16
C ALA A 480 18.88 -2.64 1.46
N ALA A 481 17.59 -2.28 1.39
CA ALA A 481 16.67 -2.39 2.52
C ALA A 481 16.19 -3.83 2.74
N ALA A 482 16.14 -4.63 1.68
CA ALA A 482 15.76 -6.02 1.75
C ALA A 482 16.39 -6.86 0.64
N LEU A 483 16.48 -8.16 0.89
CA LEU A 483 16.85 -9.19 -0.06
C LEU A 483 15.66 -10.14 -0.19
N VAL A 484 15.24 -10.46 -1.42
CA VAL A 484 14.16 -11.42 -1.68
C VAL A 484 14.72 -12.60 -2.44
N TYR A 485 14.63 -13.79 -1.83
CA TYR A 485 14.86 -15.05 -2.51
C TYR A 485 13.58 -15.49 -3.18
N THR A 486 13.66 -15.77 -4.48
CA THR A 486 12.57 -16.32 -5.27
C THR A 486 12.89 -17.77 -5.59
N LEU A 487 12.08 -18.68 -5.06
CA LEU A 487 12.30 -20.12 -5.13
C LEU A 487 11.19 -20.75 -5.97
N GLY A 488 11.55 -21.58 -6.94
CA GLY A 488 10.56 -22.36 -7.69
C GLY A 488 10.04 -23.52 -6.83
N ILE A 489 8.70 -23.62 -6.68
CA ILE A 489 8.04 -24.67 -5.91
C ILE A 489 6.88 -25.24 -6.72
N ARG A 490 6.67 -26.56 -6.64
CA ARG A 490 5.62 -27.30 -7.36
C ARG A 490 4.77 -28.10 -6.39
N ALA A 491 3.44 -28.08 -6.57
CA ALA A 491 2.55 -29.00 -5.90
C ALA A 491 2.68 -30.40 -6.52
N LEU A 492 2.71 -31.42 -5.69
CA LEU A 492 2.76 -32.82 -6.14
C LEU A 492 1.42 -33.21 -6.80
N ASP A 493 1.47 -34.15 -7.75
CA ASP A 493 0.30 -34.62 -8.47
C ASP A 493 -0.70 -35.37 -7.57
N ASP A 494 -0.21 -35.95 -6.48
CA ASP A 494 -0.97 -36.69 -5.47
C ASP A 494 -1.23 -35.91 -4.18
N ALA A 495 -0.89 -34.62 -4.15
CA ALA A 495 -1.11 -33.79 -2.97
C ALA A 495 -2.61 -33.59 -2.71
N GLU A 496 -3.04 -33.77 -1.47
CA GLU A 496 -4.43 -33.51 -1.08
C GLU A 496 -4.75 -32.02 -1.09
N PRO A 497 -5.98 -31.61 -1.51
CA PRO A 497 -6.40 -30.21 -1.37
C PRO A 497 -6.35 -29.77 0.09
N GLY A 498 -5.80 -28.59 0.34
CA GLY A 498 -5.71 -28.07 1.70
C GLY A 498 -4.54 -27.12 1.91
N ARG A 499 -4.47 -26.60 3.15
CA ARG A 499 -3.44 -25.64 3.56
C ARG A 499 -2.34 -26.35 4.37
N TYR A 500 -1.12 -26.20 3.92
CA TYR A 500 0.08 -26.78 4.54
C TYR A 500 0.95 -25.68 5.15
N THR A 501 1.38 -25.83 6.39
CA THR A 501 2.13 -24.81 7.15
C THR A 501 3.41 -25.36 7.80
N ASP A 502 3.84 -26.53 7.39
CA ASP A 502 4.97 -27.27 7.95
C ASP A 502 6.30 -27.02 7.20
N GLY A 503 6.28 -26.21 6.14
CA GLY A 503 7.48 -25.76 5.47
C GLY A 503 8.31 -24.80 6.33
N ARG A 504 9.61 -24.71 6.05
CA ARG A 504 10.56 -23.97 6.90
C ARG A 504 11.61 -23.23 6.07
N ALA A 505 12.08 -22.11 6.62
CA ALA A 505 13.23 -21.37 6.12
C ALA A 505 14.17 -21.02 7.28
N VAL A 506 15.44 -21.36 7.15
CA VAL A 506 16.51 -20.97 8.06
C VAL A 506 17.53 -20.15 7.28
N ILE A 507 17.63 -18.88 7.59
CA ILE A 507 18.48 -17.92 6.88
C ILE A 507 19.76 -17.68 7.69
N ALA A 508 20.92 -18.08 7.14
CA ALA A 508 22.23 -17.91 7.77
C ALA A 508 22.26 -18.42 9.23
N GLY A 509 21.66 -19.58 9.50
CA GLY A 509 21.61 -20.17 10.83
C GLY A 509 20.73 -19.44 11.86
N ARG A 510 19.91 -18.48 11.44
CA ARG A 510 18.98 -17.74 12.31
C ARG A 510 17.72 -18.56 12.63
N PRO A 511 16.90 -18.12 13.61
CA PRO A 511 15.67 -18.82 13.97
C PRO A 511 14.78 -19.10 12.76
N GLU A 512 14.16 -20.26 12.78
CA GLU A 512 13.30 -20.81 11.76
C GLU A 512 12.05 -19.97 11.51
N VAL A 513 11.72 -19.77 10.23
CA VAL A 513 10.46 -19.17 9.78
C VAL A 513 9.61 -20.21 9.07
N ARG A 514 8.32 -20.25 9.36
CA ARG A 514 7.38 -21.19 8.73
C ARG A 514 7.01 -20.74 7.32
N LEU A 515 7.09 -21.66 6.38
CA LEU A 515 6.58 -21.49 5.02
C LEU A 515 5.20 -22.15 4.89
N ARG A 516 4.34 -21.54 4.08
CA ARG A 516 2.95 -21.94 3.93
C ARG A 516 2.57 -22.01 2.46
N ALA A 517 1.83 -23.03 2.08
CA ALA A 517 1.25 -23.16 0.76
C ALA A 517 -0.10 -23.91 0.84
N SER A 518 -0.96 -23.71 -0.15
CA SER A 518 -2.24 -24.40 -0.29
C SER A 518 -2.29 -25.14 -1.63
N VAL A 519 -2.83 -26.35 -1.61
CA VAL A 519 -3.18 -27.10 -2.82
C VAL A 519 -4.66 -26.85 -3.11
N LEU A 520 -4.96 -26.35 -4.29
CA LEU A 520 -6.35 -26.12 -4.76
C LEU A 520 -6.95 -27.45 -5.24
N GLY A 521 -8.26 -27.66 -4.97
CA GLY A 521 -9.02 -28.78 -5.46
C GLY A 521 -9.28 -28.70 -6.98
N ASP A 522 -9.59 -29.84 -7.59
CA ASP A 522 -9.82 -29.94 -9.04
C ASP A 522 -11.12 -29.25 -9.50
N ASP A 523 -12.07 -29.01 -8.58
CA ASP A 523 -13.41 -28.40 -8.83
C ASP A 523 -13.46 -26.90 -8.49
N GLU A 524 -12.35 -26.27 -8.11
CA GLU A 524 -12.28 -24.84 -7.81
C GLU A 524 -11.75 -24.07 -9.04
N ASP A 525 -12.66 -23.75 -9.99
CA ASP A 525 -12.45 -22.80 -11.10
C ASP A 525 -12.71 -21.36 -10.69
#